data_23a0b8b5f773daae21b744a4905f0e99
#
_entry.id   23a0b8b5f773daae21b744a4905f0e99
#
_cell.length_a   1.000
_cell.length_b   1.000
_cell.length_c   1.000
_cell.angle_alpha   90.00
_cell.angle_beta   90.00
_cell.angle_gamma   90.00
#
_symmetry.space_group_name_H-M   'P 1'
#
loop_
_entity.id
_entity.type
_entity.pdbx_description
1 polymer ?
#
loop_
_entity_poly.entity_id
_entity_poly.type
_entity_poly.pdbx_seq_one_letter_code
_entity_poly.pdbx_strand_id
1 'polypeptide(L)'
;PNGTVISKDDGPRAGTTAEGLAGLKPVFRPDGEITAGNACPLNDGAAAVVVMSDTKAKQLGIKPLARIVSSGVSGLNPEIMGLGPIEACRQALKRAGMTIDQIDLVEINEAFAAQVIPSAKHLGIPMEKLNIHGGAIALGHPFGMTGARIMTTLINGLQHTDKRFGLESMCVGGGQGMAMIIERL
;
A
#
# COMPACT_ATOMS: atom_id res chain seq x y z
N PRO A 1 1.79 30.57 9.15
CA PRO A 1 1.43 31.78 9.87
C PRO A 1 2.50 32.86 9.76
N ASN A 2 3.74 32.49 9.41
CA ASN A 2 4.89 33.41 9.28
C ASN A 2 5.25 33.77 7.82
N GLY A 3 4.42 33.42 6.85
CA GLY A 3 4.65 33.68 5.43
C GLY A 3 5.71 32.80 4.76
N THR A 4 6.23 31.78 5.45
CA THR A 4 7.18 30.83 4.85
C THR A 4 6.50 30.05 3.72
N VAL A 5 7.10 30.10 2.53
CA VAL A 5 6.65 29.32 1.36
C VAL A 5 7.35 27.98 1.36
N ILE A 6 6.57 26.90 1.42
CA ILE A 6 7.06 25.51 1.25
C ILE A 6 6.78 25.11 -0.19
N SER A 7 7.83 24.94 -0.99
CA SER A 7 7.74 24.65 -2.42
C SER A 7 8.33 23.28 -2.80
N LYS A 8 8.80 22.51 -1.81
CA LYS A 8 9.43 21.20 -2.03
C LYS A 8 8.93 20.19 -1.00
N ASP A 9 8.65 18.97 -1.45
CA ASP A 9 8.37 17.84 -0.58
C ASP A 9 9.64 17.45 0.18
N ASP A 10 9.55 17.35 1.51
CA ASP A 10 10.64 16.98 2.42
C ASP A 10 10.48 15.55 2.99
N GLY A 11 9.43 14.82 2.61
CA GLY A 11 9.19 13.44 3.01
C GLY A 11 10.30 12.49 2.54
N PRO A 12 10.53 12.34 1.21
CA PRO A 12 11.59 11.50 0.69
C PRO A 12 12.98 12.06 1.00
N ARG A 13 13.87 11.20 1.55
CA ARG A 13 15.24 11.57 1.96
C ARG A 13 16.26 10.78 1.16
N ALA A 14 16.79 11.39 0.10
CA ALA A 14 17.73 10.75 -0.82
C ALA A 14 19.05 10.28 -0.16
N GLY A 15 19.45 10.90 0.97
CA GLY A 15 20.66 10.55 1.71
C GLY A 15 20.47 9.46 2.79
N THR A 16 19.37 8.72 2.79
CA THR A 16 19.11 7.67 3.79
C THR A 16 20.08 6.50 3.59
N THR A 17 20.75 6.09 4.67
CA THR A 17 21.66 4.93 4.69
C THR A 17 21.29 3.96 5.81
N ALA A 18 21.75 2.72 5.70
CA ALA A 18 21.52 1.70 6.73
C ALA A 18 22.13 2.11 8.08
N GLU A 19 23.32 2.73 8.07
CA GLU A 19 23.99 3.24 9.28
C GLU A 19 23.19 4.37 9.92
N GLY A 20 22.67 5.28 9.11
CA GLY A 20 21.81 6.38 9.59
C GLY A 20 20.53 5.86 10.25
N LEU A 21 19.90 4.85 9.64
CA LEU A 21 18.72 4.20 10.21
C LEU A 21 19.02 3.44 11.50
N ALA A 22 20.15 2.75 11.58
CA ALA A 22 20.57 2.00 12.77
C ALA A 22 20.84 2.92 13.99
N GLY A 23 21.17 4.19 13.75
CA GLY A 23 21.36 5.19 14.79
C GLY A 23 20.09 5.80 15.38
N LEU A 24 18.91 5.48 14.82
CA LEU A 24 17.63 6.02 15.28
C LEU A 24 17.15 5.34 16.57
N LYS A 25 16.56 6.13 17.46
CA LYS A 25 16.01 5.62 18.72
C LYS A 25 14.62 5.03 18.51
N PRO A 26 14.28 3.94 19.24
CA PRO A 26 12.93 3.41 19.29
C PRO A 26 11.91 4.45 19.79
N VAL A 27 10.69 4.46 19.19
CA VAL A 27 9.65 5.47 19.51
C VAL A 27 8.57 4.96 20.47
N PHE A 28 8.35 3.65 20.58
CA PHE A 28 7.27 3.09 21.40
C PHE A 28 7.76 2.39 22.68
N ARG A 29 8.90 1.70 22.63
CA ARG A 29 9.48 0.97 23.77
C ARG A 29 10.98 1.24 23.79
N PRO A 30 11.62 1.37 24.95
CA PRO A 30 13.07 1.63 25.05
C PRO A 30 13.95 0.56 24.38
N ASP A 31 13.47 -0.70 24.40
CA ASP A 31 14.07 -1.90 23.80
C ASP A 31 13.40 -2.32 22.47
N GLY A 32 12.59 -1.45 21.88
CA GLY A 32 11.84 -1.71 20.66
C GLY A 32 12.67 -1.52 19.40
N GLU A 33 12.13 -1.98 18.28
CA GLU A 33 12.76 -1.88 16.95
C GLU A 33 12.08 -0.85 16.03
N ILE A 34 10.91 -0.30 16.44
CA ILE A 34 10.19 0.68 15.64
C ILE A 34 10.79 2.07 15.87
N THR A 35 11.26 2.67 14.79
CA THR A 35 11.88 4.00 14.76
C THR A 35 11.20 4.89 13.72
N ALA A 36 11.55 6.16 13.71
CA ALA A 36 11.10 7.09 12.64
C ALA A 36 11.58 6.69 11.23
N GLY A 37 12.57 5.80 11.13
CA GLY A 37 13.12 5.34 9.85
C GLY A 37 12.42 4.12 9.25
N ASN A 38 11.57 3.44 10.02
CA ASN A 38 10.84 2.23 9.58
C ASN A 38 9.33 2.28 9.86
N ALA A 39 8.81 3.49 10.09
CA ALA A 39 7.39 3.80 10.28
C ALA A 39 6.99 4.94 9.35
N CYS A 40 5.73 4.95 8.94
CA CYS A 40 5.19 6.08 8.17
C CYS A 40 5.13 7.35 9.02
N PRO A 41 5.39 8.54 8.46
CA PRO A 41 5.20 9.80 9.14
C PRO A 41 3.72 10.17 9.28
N LEU A 42 3.42 11.08 10.20
CA LEU A 42 2.12 11.75 10.29
C LEU A 42 2.10 12.91 9.30
N ASN A 43 1.13 12.93 8.41
CA ASN A 43 1.00 13.95 7.39
C ASN A 43 -0.42 13.99 6.81
N ASP A 44 -0.73 15.08 6.12
CA ASP A 44 -1.96 15.24 5.37
C ASP A 44 -1.79 14.72 3.93
N GLY A 45 -2.91 14.37 3.30
CA GLY A 45 -2.91 13.96 1.91
C GLY A 45 -4.32 13.68 1.40
N ALA A 46 -4.48 13.73 0.10
CA ALA A 46 -5.71 13.42 -0.59
C ALA A 46 -5.44 12.64 -1.88
N ALA A 47 -6.32 11.69 -2.18
CA ALA A 47 -6.32 10.97 -3.44
C ALA A 47 -7.76 10.64 -3.82
N ALA A 48 -8.03 10.53 -5.11
CA ALA A 48 -9.34 10.20 -5.63
C ALA A 48 -9.24 9.23 -6.80
N VAL A 49 -10.15 8.25 -6.83
CA VAL A 49 -10.36 7.36 -7.97
C VAL A 49 -11.84 7.38 -8.35
N VAL A 50 -12.13 7.37 -9.63
CA VAL A 50 -13.50 7.29 -10.14
C VAL A 50 -13.83 5.83 -10.40
N VAL A 51 -14.86 5.33 -9.73
CA VAL A 51 -15.35 3.94 -9.89
C VAL A 51 -16.72 3.98 -10.55
N MET A 52 -16.89 3.18 -11.59
CA MET A 52 -18.17 3.06 -12.29
C MET A 52 -18.32 1.67 -12.92
N SER A 53 -19.54 1.33 -13.36
CA SER A 53 -19.74 0.11 -14.14
C SER A 53 -19.11 0.22 -15.53
N ASP A 54 -18.76 -0.91 -16.13
CA ASP A 54 -18.28 -0.98 -17.51
C ASP A 54 -19.31 -0.41 -18.51
N THR A 55 -20.60 -0.67 -18.27
CA THR A 55 -21.71 -0.11 -19.04
C THR A 55 -21.70 1.41 -19.00
N LYS A 56 -21.48 2.01 -17.81
CA LYS A 56 -21.44 3.46 -17.66
C LYS A 56 -20.21 4.05 -18.34
N ALA A 57 -19.06 3.43 -18.22
CA ALA A 57 -17.84 3.85 -18.89
C ALA A 57 -18.03 3.87 -20.42
N LYS A 58 -18.62 2.82 -20.99
CA LYS A 58 -18.96 2.75 -22.43
C LYS A 58 -19.91 3.85 -22.85
N GLN A 59 -20.99 4.10 -22.09
CA GLN A 59 -21.96 5.17 -22.36
C GLN A 59 -21.31 6.56 -22.39
N LEU A 60 -20.31 6.78 -21.53
CA LEU A 60 -19.61 8.06 -21.43
C LEU A 60 -18.38 8.17 -22.36
N GLY A 61 -18.05 7.11 -23.11
CA GLY A 61 -16.85 7.06 -23.96
C GLY A 61 -15.54 7.10 -23.15
N ILE A 62 -15.58 6.73 -21.86
CA ILE A 62 -14.41 6.73 -20.99
C ILE A 62 -13.69 5.39 -21.14
N LYS A 63 -12.38 5.43 -21.42
CA LYS A 63 -11.52 4.25 -21.39
C LYS A 63 -11.11 3.95 -19.93
N PRO A 64 -11.55 2.82 -19.34
CA PRO A 64 -11.11 2.45 -18.01
C PRO A 64 -9.60 2.17 -17.95
N LEU A 65 -8.95 2.50 -16.85
CA LEU A 65 -7.53 2.19 -16.62
C LEU A 65 -7.34 0.77 -16.12
N ALA A 66 -8.28 0.32 -15.29
CA ALA A 66 -8.25 -1.01 -14.69
C ALA A 66 -9.66 -1.52 -14.39
N ARG A 67 -9.77 -2.83 -14.19
CA ARG A 67 -10.97 -3.52 -13.71
C ARG A 67 -10.71 -4.07 -12.32
N ILE A 68 -11.65 -3.87 -11.39
CA ILE A 68 -11.65 -4.55 -10.11
C ILE A 68 -12.03 -6.01 -10.33
N VAL A 69 -11.14 -6.93 -9.97
CA VAL A 69 -11.33 -8.38 -10.11
C VAL A 69 -11.99 -8.96 -8.87
N SER A 70 -11.45 -8.64 -7.72
CA SER A 70 -11.97 -9.12 -6.42
C SER A 70 -11.50 -8.22 -5.28
N SER A 71 -12.10 -8.42 -4.11
CA SER A 71 -11.67 -7.81 -2.86
C SER A 71 -11.74 -8.80 -1.70
N GLY A 72 -11.00 -8.51 -0.63
CA GLY A 72 -11.02 -9.26 0.62
C GLY A 72 -10.99 -8.32 1.82
N VAL A 73 -11.69 -8.69 2.88
CA VAL A 73 -11.67 -8.00 4.18
C VAL A 73 -11.47 -9.03 5.26
N SER A 74 -10.56 -8.79 6.17
CA SER A 74 -10.26 -9.67 7.30
C SER A 74 -10.47 -8.97 8.62
N GLY A 75 -10.73 -9.76 9.67
CA GLY A 75 -10.70 -9.33 11.06
C GLY A 75 -9.66 -10.14 11.83
N LEU A 76 -8.97 -9.49 12.77
CA LEU A 76 -8.00 -10.14 13.64
C LEU A 76 -7.88 -9.37 14.96
N ASN A 77 -7.10 -9.92 15.92
CA ASN A 77 -6.85 -9.23 17.18
C ASN A 77 -6.24 -7.84 16.91
N PRO A 78 -6.84 -6.75 17.46
CA PRO A 78 -6.35 -5.39 17.29
C PRO A 78 -4.88 -5.18 17.66
N GLU A 79 -4.33 -5.92 18.62
CA GLU A 79 -2.93 -5.84 19.05
C GLU A 79 -1.93 -6.23 17.94
N ILE A 80 -2.38 -7.01 16.96
CA ILE A 80 -1.60 -7.46 15.81
C ILE A 80 -2.23 -7.01 14.48
N MET A 81 -2.98 -5.92 14.49
CA MET A 81 -3.71 -5.42 13.32
C MET A 81 -2.84 -5.31 12.05
N GLY A 82 -1.55 -5.05 12.21
CA GLY A 82 -0.61 -4.95 11.09
C GLY A 82 -0.54 -6.20 10.20
N LEU A 83 -0.96 -7.36 10.70
CA LEU A 83 -1.02 -8.62 9.94
C LEU A 83 -2.34 -8.83 9.18
N GLY A 84 -3.29 -7.90 9.31
CA GLY A 84 -4.58 -7.92 8.58
C GLY A 84 -4.44 -8.16 7.08
N PRO A 85 -3.47 -7.58 6.38
CA PRO A 85 -3.23 -7.82 4.96
C PRO A 85 -3.13 -9.29 4.57
N ILE A 86 -2.58 -10.15 5.41
CA ILE A 86 -2.34 -11.57 5.09
C ILE A 86 -3.64 -12.27 4.72
N GLU A 87 -4.63 -12.23 5.60
CA GLU A 87 -5.89 -12.93 5.36
C GLU A 87 -6.77 -12.20 4.35
N ALA A 88 -6.73 -10.86 4.32
CA ALA A 88 -7.45 -10.08 3.32
C ALA A 88 -6.98 -10.42 1.89
N CYS A 89 -5.66 -10.51 1.67
CA CYS A 89 -5.09 -10.92 0.38
C CYS A 89 -5.47 -12.36 0.02
N ARG A 90 -5.41 -13.31 0.98
CA ARG A 90 -5.84 -14.69 0.74
C ARG A 90 -7.30 -14.77 0.29
N GLN A 91 -8.17 -14.00 0.93
CA GLN A 91 -9.59 -13.94 0.53
C GLN A 91 -9.77 -13.34 -0.87
N ALA A 92 -9.06 -12.25 -1.19
CA ALA A 92 -9.11 -11.63 -2.52
C ALA A 92 -8.63 -12.61 -3.59
N LEU A 93 -7.50 -13.28 -3.38
CA LEU A 93 -6.96 -14.31 -4.29
C LEU A 93 -7.94 -15.48 -4.46
N LYS A 94 -8.48 -16.01 -3.36
CA LYS A 94 -9.48 -17.09 -3.41
C LYS A 94 -10.71 -16.71 -4.21
N ARG A 95 -11.24 -15.49 -4.00
CA ARG A 95 -12.43 -15.00 -4.73
C ARG A 95 -12.16 -14.79 -6.22
N ALA A 96 -10.93 -14.40 -6.57
CA ALA A 96 -10.49 -14.29 -7.95
C ALA A 96 -10.18 -15.63 -8.62
N GLY A 97 -10.06 -16.72 -7.85
CA GLY A 97 -9.55 -18.00 -8.35
C GLY A 97 -8.09 -17.93 -8.79
N MET A 98 -7.31 -17.04 -8.15
CA MET A 98 -5.91 -16.76 -8.49
C MET A 98 -4.95 -17.18 -7.37
N THR A 99 -3.70 -17.39 -7.76
CA THR A 99 -2.56 -17.56 -6.84
C THR A 99 -1.69 -16.31 -6.83
N ILE A 100 -0.85 -16.18 -5.81
CA ILE A 100 0.06 -15.02 -5.68
C ILE A 100 1.06 -14.94 -6.85
N ASP A 101 1.45 -16.06 -7.44
CA ASP A 101 2.39 -16.10 -8.56
C ASP A 101 1.83 -15.42 -9.82
N GLN A 102 0.50 -15.40 -9.96
CA GLN A 102 -0.21 -14.75 -11.07
C GLN A 102 -0.34 -13.23 -10.88
N ILE A 103 0.06 -12.71 -9.74
CA ILE A 103 0.10 -11.26 -9.47
C ILE A 103 1.45 -10.71 -9.91
N ASP A 104 1.40 -9.69 -10.73
CA ASP A 104 2.60 -9.05 -11.28
C ASP A 104 3.21 -8.02 -10.34
N LEU A 105 2.39 -7.17 -9.73
CA LEU A 105 2.80 -6.13 -8.79
C LEU A 105 1.94 -6.15 -7.54
N VAL A 106 2.55 -5.82 -6.41
CA VAL A 106 1.89 -5.76 -5.11
C VAL A 106 2.19 -4.42 -4.44
N GLU A 107 1.15 -3.77 -3.94
CA GLU A 107 1.24 -2.60 -3.07
C GLU A 107 0.68 -2.97 -1.69
N ILE A 108 1.52 -3.01 -0.67
CA ILE A 108 1.08 -3.11 0.73
C ILE A 108 1.41 -1.80 1.41
N ASN A 109 0.42 -1.14 2.01
CA ASN A 109 0.67 0.09 2.73
C ASN A 109 1.72 -0.10 3.83
N GLU A 110 2.71 0.79 3.85
CA GLU A 110 3.84 0.74 4.78
C GLU A 110 3.55 1.56 6.05
N ALA A 111 2.56 1.17 6.83
CA ALA A 111 2.38 1.76 8.16
C ALA A 111 3.65 1.55 9.02
N PHE A 112 4.22 0.35 8.94
CA PHE A 112 5.50 -0.04 9.55
C PHE A 112 6.18 -1.09 8.68
N ALA A 113 7.50 -1.03 8.51
CA ALA A 113 8.26 -2.11 7.88
C ALA A 113 8.04 -3.45 8.61
N ALA A 114 7.91 -3.39 9.94
CA ALA A 114 7.63 -4.54 10.81
C ALA A 114 6.32 -5.28 10.50
N GLN A 115 5.37 -4.67 9.77
CA GLN A 115 4.14 -5.33 9.35
C GLN A 115 4.16 -5.72 7.86
N VAL A 116 4.84 -4.95 7.01
CA VAL A 116 4.92 -5.26 5.57
C VAL A 116 5.78 -6.49 5.33
N ILE A 117 6.95 -6.56 5.96
CA ILE A 117 7.90 -7.66 5.79
C ILE A 117 7.28 -9.02 6.14
N PRO A 118 6.69 -9.24 7.34
CA PRO A 118 6.05 -10.51 7.64
C PRO A 118 4.83 -10.78 6.75
N SER A 119 4.06 -9.75 6.38
CA SER A 119 2.92 -9.93 5.47
C SER A 119 3.38 -10.45 4.11
N ALA A 120 4.39 -9.84 3.52
CA ALA A 120 4.96 -10.28 2.25
C ALA A 120 5.51 -11.71 2.35
N LYS A 121 6.25 -12.02 3.42
CA LYS A 121 6.81 -13.36 3.66
C LYS A 121 5.72 -14.43 3.78
N HIS A 122 4.65 -14.18 4.54
CA HIS A 122 3.55 -15.12 4.73
C HIS A 122 2.71 -15.35 3.47
N LEU A 123 2.67 -14.36 2.58
CA LEU A 123 1.97 -14.45 1.30
C LEU A 123 2.85 -15.01 0.18
N GLY A 124 4.17 -15.15 0.41
CA GLY A 124 5.12 -15.56 -0.63
C GLY A 124 5.36 -14.49 -1.70
N ILE A 125 5.24 -13.21 -1.34
CA ILE A 125 5.45 -12.10 -2.27
C ILE A 125 6.95 -11.83 -2.41
N PRO A 126 7.51 -11.94 -3.62
CA PRO A 126 8.89 -11.56 -3.89
C PRO A 126 9.09 -10.04 -3.72
N MET A 127 10.21 -9.63 -3.12
CA MET A 127 10.48 -8.21 -2.83
C MET A 127 10.55 -7.34 -4.09
N GLU A 128 10.95 -7.90 -5.22
CA GLU A 128 11.00 -7.21 -6.52
C GLU A 128 9.62 -6.88 -7.11
N LYS A 129 8.55 -7.47 -6.57
CA LYS A 129 7.16 -7.16 -6.94
C LYS A 129 6.48 -6.20 -5.96
N LEU A 130 7.07 -6.00 -4.79
CA LEU A 130 6.47 -5.27 -3.67
C LEU A 130 6.87 -3.80 -3.68
N ASN A 131 5.88 -2.90 -3.69
CA ASN A 131 6.06 -1.45 -3.54
C ASN A 131 7.20 -0.89 -4.41
N ILE A 132 7.21 -1.26 -5.68
CA ILE A 132 8.34 -1.01 -6.60
C ILE A 132 8.66 0.48 -6.81
N HIS A 133 7.74 1.36 -6.45
CA HIS A 133 7.91 2.82 -6.49
C HIS A 133 8.12 3.43 -5.10
N GLY A 134 8.39 2.62 -4.09
CA GLY A 134 8.42 3.03 -2.69
C GLY A 134 7.01 3.12 -2.08
N GLY A 135 6.92 3.50 -0.82
CA GLY A 135 5.65 3.49 -0.10
C GLY A 135 5.56 4.52 1.02
N ALA A 136 4.69 4.27 1.98
CA ALA A 136 4.28 5.23 2.99
C ALA A 136 5.38 5.64 3.98
N ILE A 137 6.42 4.83 4.17
CA ILE A 137 7.55 5.22 5.03
C ILE A 137 8.22 6.49 4.49
N ALA A 138 8.31 6.64 3.16
CA ALA A 138 8.83 7.83 2.51
C ALA A 138 7.76 8.88 2.21
N LEU A 139 6.56 8.44 1.75
CA LEU A 139 5.53 9.32 1.18
C LEU A 139 4.42 9.69 2.17
N GLY A 140 4.29 8.96 3.28
CA GLY A 140 3.25 9.16 4.27
C GLY A 140 2.03 8.27 4.16
N HIS A 141 1.25 8.25 5.26
CA HIS A 141 0.03 7.46 5.38
C HIS A 141 -1.12 8.29 5.97
N PRO A 142 -1.65 9.28 5.25
CA PRO A 142 -2.93 9.92 5.61
C PRO A 142 -4.06 8.89 5.50
N PHE A 143 -4.66 8.51 6.62
CA PHE A 143 -5.52 7.32 6.70
C PHE A 143 -6.67 7.31 5.69
N GLY A 144 -7.35 8.45 5.50
CA GLY A 144 -8.44 8.56 4.52
C GLY A 144 -8.00 8.60 3.07
N MET A 145 -6.72 8.88 2.78
CA MET A 145 -6.16 8.97 1.43
C MET A 145 -5.59 7.64 0.93
N THR A 146 -5.02 6.84 1.83
CA THR A 146 -4.06 5.78 1.47
C THR A 146 -4.64 4.72 0.53
N GLY A 147 -5.89 4.27 0.71
CA GLY A 147 -6.49 3.28 -0.20
C GLY A 147 -6.50 3.77 -1.65
N ALA A 148 -7.00 4.98 -1.89
CA ALA A 148 -7.01 5.56 -3.23
C ALA A 148 -5.59 5.85 -3.75
N ARG A 149 -4.64 6.20 -2.87
CA ARG A 149 -3.25 6.45 -3.24
C ARG A 149 -2.55 5.17 -3.71
N ILE A 150 -2.60 4.07 -2.93
CA ILE A 150 -1.94 2.82 -3.33
C ILE A 150 -2.57 2.24 -4.60
N MET A 151 -3.90 2.37 -4.76
CA MET A 151 -4.58 2.02 -6.01
C MET A 151 -4.02 2.81 -7.21
N THR A 152 -3.88 4.12 -7.07
CA THR A 152 -3.30 4.97 -8.12
C THR A 152 -1.85 4.57 -8.42
N THR A 153 -1.04 4.33 -7.39
CA THR A 153 0.34 3.86 -7.55
C THR A 153 0.40 2.53 -8.28
N LEU A 154 -0.44 1.57 -7.88
CA LEU A 154 -0.50 0.24 -8.50
C LEU A 154 -0.92 0.31 -9.97
N ILE A 155 -1.96 1.07 -10.31
CA ILE A 155 -2.40 1.26 -11.71
C ILE A 155 -1.27 1.84 -12.56
N ASN A 156 -0.62 2.91 -12.10
CA ASN A 156 0.49 3.51 -12.82
C ASN A 156 1.69 2.56 -12.92
N GLY A 157 2.00 1.81 -11.86
CA GLY A 157 3.02 0.79 -11.87
C GLY A 157 2.78 -0.28 -12.93
N LEU A 158 1.56 -0.81 -13.00
CA LEU A 158 1.16 -1.79 -14.02
C LEU A 158 1.28 -1.23 -15.44
N GLN A 159 0.91 0.04 -15.64
CA GLN A 159 1.04 0.70 -16.94
C GLN A 159 2.50 0.90 -17.33
N HIS A 160 3.32 1.41 -16.41
CA HIS A 160 4.72 1.73 -16.65
C HIS A 160 5.57 0.48 -16.92
N THR A 161 5.26 -0.64 -16.27
CA THR A 161 5.99 -1.91 -16.42
C THR A 161 5.37 -2.86 -17.44
N ASP A 162 4.30 -2.44 -18.12
CA ASP A 162 3.50 -3.28 -19.04
C ASP A 162 3.02 -4.59 -18.43
N LYS A 163 2.60 -4.54 -17.17
CA LYS A 163 2.09 -5.67 -16.39
C LYS A 163 0.56 -5.64 -16.33
N ARG A 164 -0.05 -6.75 -15.93
CA ARG A 164 -1.50 -6.94 -16.03
C ARG A 164 -2.21 -6.97 -14.69
N PHE A 165 -1.79 -7.83 -13.76
CA PHE A 165 -2.49 -8.04 -12.50
C PHE A 165 -1.76 -7.39 -11.33
N GLY A 166 -2.50 -6.63 -10.55
CA GLY A 166 -2.00 -6.00 -9.33
C GLY A 166 -2.84 -6.37 -8.11
N LEU A 167 -2.18 -6.49 -6.97
CA LEU A 167 -2.79 -6.69 -5.66
C LEU A 167 -2.42 -5.51 -4.77
N GLU A 168 -3.41 -4.85 -4.18
CA GLU A 168 -3.16 -3.88 -3.12
C GLU A 168 -3.72 -4.35 -1.79
N SER A 169 -3.10 -3.92 -0.68
CA SER A 169 -3.59 -4.21 0.65
C SER A 169 -3.13 -3.19 1.68
N MET A 170 -3.89 -3.10 2.77
CA MET A 170 -3.57 -2.30 3.94
C MET A 170 -4.13 -2.93 5.21
N CYS A 171 -3.46 -2.71 6.33
CA CYS A 171 -4.04 -2.90 7.64
C CYS A 171 -4.99 -1.74 7.96
N VAL A 172 -6.05 -2.01 8.70
CA VAL A 172 -7.07 -1.02 9.05
C VAL A 172 -7.32 -1.05 10.55
N GLY A 173 -7.50 0.12 11.14
CA GLY A 173 -7.72 0.28 12.57
C GLY A 173 -8.84 -0.58 13.13
N GLY A 174 -8.67 -1.01 14.38
CA GLY A 174 -9.61 -1.91 15.07
C GLY A 174 -9.38 -3.40 14.79
N GLY A 175 -8.27 -3.78 14.16
CA GLY A 175 -7.94 -5.18 13.87
C GLY A 175 -8.55 -5.69 12.57
N GLN A 176 -8.29 -5.00 11.46
CA GLN A 176 -8.80 -5.34 10.15
C GLN A 176 -7.69 -5.32 9.09
N GLY A 177 -7.93 -5.99 7.98
CA GLY A 177 -7.18 -5.86 6.75
C GLY A 177 -8.12 -5.73 5.56
N MET A 178 -7.70 -4.98 4.54
CA MET A 178 -8.41 -4.89 3.27
C MET A 178 -7.45 -5.20 2.13
N ALA A 179 -7.95 -5.85 1.09
CA ALA A 179 -7.20 -6.12 -0.13
C ALA A 179 -8.08 -6.04 -1.36
N MET A 180 -7.48 -5.69 -2.49
CA MET A 180 -8.15 -5.66 -3.78
C MET A 180 -7.21 -6.15 -4.88
N ILE A 181 -7.74 -6.96 -5.81
CA ILE A 181 -7.05 -7.35 -7.03
C ILE A 181 -7.64 -6.55 -8.19
N ILE A 182 -6.77 -5.97 -8.98
CA ILE A 182 -7.12 -5.26 -10.21
C ILE A 182 -6.45 -5.89 -11.41
N GLU A 183 -7.06 -5.70 -12.57
CA GLU A 183 -6.51 -6.01 -13.87
C GLU A 183 -6.39 -4.72 -14.68
N ARG A 184 -5.21 -4.39 -15.16
CA ARG A 184 -4.99 -3.30 -16.12
C ARG A 184 -5.68 -3.63 -17.46
N LEU A 185 -6.35 -2.64 -18.06
CA LEU A 185 -7.08 -2.76 -19.32
C LEU A 185 -6.35 -2.06 -20.49
#